data_aa0485379964ac6f5090dc61febad49c
#
_entry.id   aa0485379964ac6f5090dc61febad49c
#
_cell.length_a   1.000
_cell.length_b   1.000
_cell.length_c   1.000
_cell.angle_alpha   90.00
_cell.angle_beta   90.00
_cell.angle_gamma   90.00
#
_symmetry.space_group_name_H-M   'P 1'
#
loop_
_entity.id
_entity.type
_entity.pdbx_description
1 polymer ?
#
loop_
_entity_poly.entity_id
_entity_poly.type
_entity_poly.pdbx_seq_one_letter_code
_entity_poly.pdbx_strand_id
1 'polypeptide(L)'
;YIRALYNNDSTLINSIKVINYNIHEVYSPFPIHNLTKLLKLKKTNLSFLSFIYGLVGFCIACVLTWYTMIWSWPQNIGGKPSFSWIRNLPSFIPVIFELSIFFSAHFMCITYLIQCRLFPGRMPKNPDPRTTDDMFLIEIYTKKNDEKLMNILKKNGAIEVLITKN
;
A
#
# COMPACT_ATOMS: atom_id res chain seq x y z
N TYR A 1 -0.17 25.35 2.00
CA TYR A 1 -0.25 24.58 0.76
C TYR A 1 -1.11 25.30 -0.27
N ILE A 2 -0.73 25.17 -1.54
CA ILE A 2 -1.58 25.56 -2.67
C ILE A 2 -2.18 24.28 -3.23
N ARG A 3 -3.52 24.26 -3.34
CA ARG A 3 -4.30 23.15 -3.91
C ARG A 3 -4.89 23.59 -5.23
N ALA A 4 -4.69 22.80 -6.27
CA ALA A 4 -5.24 23.04 -7.59
C ALA A 4 -6.09 21.84 -8.04
N LEU A 5 -7.32 22.09 -8.45
CA LEU A 5 -8.26 21.10 -8.94
C LEU A 5 -8.31 21.11 -10.47
N TYR A 6 -8.37 19.91 -11.04
CA TYR A 6 -8.45 19.67 -12.48
C TYR A 6 -9.57 18.68 -12.80
N ASN A 7 -10.17 18.83 -13.99
CA ASN A 7 -11.22 17.95 -14.48
C ASN A 7 -10.68 16.77 -15.32
N ASN A 8 -9.46 16.90 -15.87
CA ASN A 8 -8.88 15.90 -16.75
C ASN A 8 -7.47 15.51 -16.30
N ASP A 9 -7.12 14.23 -16.47
CA ASP A 9 -5.80 13.68 -16.21
C ASP A 9 -4.71 14.29 -17.11
N SER A 10 -5.04 14.56 -18.39
CA SER A 10 -4.13 15.17 -19.35
C SER A 10 -3.70 16.58 -18.96
N THR A 11 -4.62 17.42 -18.49
CA THR A 11 -4.34 18.78 -18.00
C THR A 11 -3.50 18.73 -16.73
N LEU A 12 -3.81 17.82 -15.82
CA LEU A 12 -3.03 17.57 -14.62
C LEU A 12 -1.59 17.15 -14.95
N ILE A 13 -1.40 16.18 -15.85
CA ILE A 13 -0.06 15.73 -16.28
C ILE A 13 0.75 16.87 -16.91
N ASN A 14 0.12 17.68 -17.77
CA ASN A 14 0.77 18.82 -18.39
C ASN A 14 1.19 19.86 -17.35
N SER A 15 0.33 20.13 -16.37
CA SER A 15 0.66 21.03 -15.26
C SER A 15 1.85 20.51 -14.45
N ILE A 16 1.89 19.22 -14.11
CA ILE A 16 3.01 18.61 -13.38
C ILE A 16 4.33 18.76 -14.13
N LYS A 17 4.33 18.64 -15.47
CA LYS A 17 5.54 18.80 -16.29
C LYS A 17 6.07 20.23 -16.33
N VAL A 18 5.19 21.22 -16.27
CA VAL A 18 5.53 22.65 -16.33
C VAL A 18 5.92 23.20 -14.97
N ILE A 19 5.39 22.61 -13.90
CA ILE A 19 5.62 23.05 -12.52
C ILE A 19 7.01 22.60 -12.06
N ASN A 20 7.88 23.56 -11.79
CA ASN A 20 9.20 23.32 -11.22
C ASN A 20 9.21 23.50 -9.68
N TYR A 21 8.13 23.09 -9.02
CA TYR A 21 7.92 23.20 -7.58
C TYR A 21 7.81 21.82 -6.95
N ASN A 22 8.07 21.74 -5.65
CA ASN A 22 7.95 20.49 -4.90
C ASN A 22 6.46 20.12 -4.70
N ILE A 23 6.00 19.15 -5.49
CA ILE A 23 4.66 18.61 -5.35
C ILE A 23 4.64 17.74 -4.08
N HIS A 24 3.73 18.07 -3.16
CA HIS A 24 3.60 17.35 -1.90
C HIS A 24 2.82 16.06 -2.10
N GLU A 25 1.62 16.15 -2.65
CA GLU A 25 0.76 15.02 -2.93
C GLU A 25 -0.11 15.28 -4.18
N VAL A 26 -0.54 14.18 -4.80
CA VAL A 26 -1.51 14.19 -5.91
C VAL A 26 -2.62 13.22 -5.57
N TYR A 27 -3.85 13.68 -5.65
CA TYR A 27 -5.06 12.89 -5.43
C TYR A 27 -5.77 12.67 -6.75
N SER A 28 -6.16 11.44 -7.02
CA SER A 28 -6.86 11.06 -8.25
C SER A 28 -7.89 9.98 -7.96
N PRO A 29 -9.05 9.98 -8.64
CA PRO A 29 -10.10 8.98 -8.47
C PRO A 29 -9.69 7.59 -9.01
N PHE A 30 -8.74 7.57 -9.94
CA PHE A 30 -8.22 6.33 -10.53
C PHE A 30 -6.71 6.40 -10.78
N PRO A 31 -6.04 5.26 -10.97
CA PRO A 31 -4.60 5.23 -11.24
C PRO A 31 -4.25 5.89 -12.57
N ILE A 32 -3.35 6.88 -12.54
CA ILE A 32 -2.86 7.57 -13.73
C ILE A 32 -1.54 6.92 -14.20
N HIS A 33 -1.52 6.48 -15.46
CA HIS A 33 -0.32 5.92 -16.06
C HIS A 33 0.84 6.94 -16.09
N ASN A 34 2.04 6.47 -15.77
CA ASN A 34 3.27 7.28 -15.74
C ASN A 34 3.36 8.37 -14.64
N LEU A 35 2.34 8.59 -13.80
CA LEU A 35 2.40 9.57 -12.72
C LEU A 35 3.54 9.26 -11.74
N THR A 36 3.74 8.00 -11.40
CA THR A 36 4.83 7.53 -10.53
C THR A 36 6.22 7.88 -11.09
N LYS A 37 6.39 7.84 -12.41
CA LYS A 37 7.65 8.22 -13.08
C LYS A 37 7.85 9.72 -13.08
N LEU A 38 6.79 10.50 -13.34
CA LEU A 38 6.81 11.97 -13.33
C LEU A 38 7.13 12.53 -11.95
N LEU A 39 6.51 11.97 -10.91
CA LEU A 39 6.74 12.36 -9.52
C LEU A 39 7.99 11.72 -8.91
N LYS A 40 8.73 10.89 -9.66
CA LYS A 40 9.92 10.16 -9.19
C LYS A 40 9.68 9.40 -7.87
N LEU A 41 8.50 8.80 -7.72
CA LEU A 41 8.14 8.06 -6.52
C LEU A 41 8.97 6.78 -6.41
N LYS A 42 9.38 6.46 -5.19
CA LYS A 42 10.09 5.21 -4.90
C LYS A 42 9.15 4.01 -5.10
N LYS A 43 9.67 2.93 -5.66
CA LYS A 43 8.95 1.66 -5.74
C LYS A 43 8.67 1.12 -4.34
N THR A 44 7.49 0.56 -4.15
CA THR A 44 7.13 -0.11 -2.90
C THR A 44 7.81 -1.47 -2.81
N ASN A 45 8.24 -1.85 -1.61
CA ASN A 45 8.81 -3.16 -1.32
C ASN A 45 7.76 -4.14 -0.79
N LEU A 46 6.48 -3.86 -0.99
CA LEU A 46 5.38 -4.63 -0.41
C LEU A 46 5.40 -6.11 -0.85
N SER A 47 5.74 -6.36 -2.13
CA SER A 47 5.87 -7.73 -2.66
C SER A 47 6.99 -8.51 -1.98
N PHE A 48 8.11 -7.88 -1.69
CA PHE A 48 9.20 -8.51 -0.95
C PHE A 48 8.82 -8.81 0.50
N LEU A 49 8.13 -7.89 1.16
CA LEU A 49 7.59 -8.10 2.50
C LEU A 49 6.60 -9.28 2.56
N SER A 50 5.72 -9.41 1.56
CA SER A 50 4.80 -10.54 1.44
C SER A 50 5.54 -11.88 1.42
N PHE A 51 6.65 -11.98 0.67
CA PHE A 51 7.49 -13.17 0.64
C PHE A 51 8.10 -13.48 2.02
N ILE A 52 8.63 -12.47 2.71
CA ILE A 52 9.19 -12.63 4.07
C ILE A 52 8.12 -13.12 5.05
N TYR A 53 6.92 -12.56 5.00
CA TYR A 53 5.81 -13.00 5.86
C TYR A 53 5.39 -14.44 5.57
N GLY A 54 5.40 -14.85 4.29
CA GLY A 54 5.16 -16.24 3.90
C GLY A 54 6.22 -17.19 4.45
N LEU A 55 7.50 -16.78 4.41
CA LEU A 55 8.60 -17.57 4.98
C LEU A 55 8.47 -17.71 6.49
N VAL A 56 8.10 -16.65 7.19
CA VAL A 56 7.83 -16.69 8.64
C VAL A 56 6.67 -17.65 8.94
N GLY A 57 5.57 -17.57 8.16
CA GLY A 57 4.45 -18.49 8.28
C GLY A 57 4.84 -19.95 8.06
N PHE A 58 5.67 -20.21 7.07
CA PHE A 58 6.27 -21.53 6.82
C PHE A 58 7.04 -22.08 8.03
N CYS A 59 7.94 -21.26 8.58
CA CYS A 59 8.71 -21.67 9.76
C CYS A 59 7.81 -21.95 10.97
N ILE A 60 6.83 -21.08 11.23
CA ILE A 60 5.86 -21.28 12.31
C ILE A 60 5.09 -22.59 12.11
N ALA A 61 4.64 -22.86 10.88
CA ALA A 61 3.90 -24.09 10.57
C ALA A 61 4.72 -25.36 10.78
N CYS A 62 6.00 -25.34 10.38
CA CYS A 62 6.92 -26.45 10.63
C CYS A 62 7.12 -26.70 12.12
N VAL A 63 7.35 -25.66 12.90
CA VAL A 63 7.50 -25.75 14.35
C VAL A 63 6.20 -26.24 15.02
N LEU A 64 5.06 -25.69 14.59
CA LEU A 64 3.75 -26.06 15.13
C LEU A 64 3.45 -27.55 14.89
N THR A 65 3.62 -28.02 13.66
CA THR A 65 3.35 -29.43 13.30
C THR A 65 4.32 -30.39 14.00
N TRP A 66 5.59 -30.01 14.11
CA TRP A 66 6.57 -30.78 14.87
C TRP A 66 6.19 -30.83 16.35
N TYR A 67 5.92 -29.68 16.97
CA TYR A 67 5.61 -29.60 18.38
C TYR A 67 4.33 -30.39 18.74
N THR A 68 3.24 -30.16 18.01
CA THR A 68 1.92 -30.75 18.32
C THR A 68 1.88 -32.26 18.07
N MET A 69 2.46 -32.72 16.95
CA MET A 69 2.29 -34.12 16.52
C MET A 69 3.44 -35.04 16.91
N ILE A 70 4.60 -34.51 17.26
CA ILE A 70 5.79 -35.30 17.59
C ILE A 70 6.16 -35.15 19.06
N TRP A 71 6.13 -33.95 19.60
CA TRP A 71 6.59 -33.64 20.94
C TRP A 71 5.47 -33.71 22.00
N SER A 72 4.43 -32.88 21.84
CA SER A 72 3.40 -32.70 22.88
C SER A 72 2.38 -33.85 22.91
N TRP A 73 1.97 -34.31 21.74
CA TRP A 73 0.97 -35.41 21.63
C TRP A 73 1.40 -36.43 20.59
N PRO A 74 2.42 -37.24 20.87
CA PRO A 74 2.85 -38.27 19.94
C PRO A 74 1.78 -39.35 19.83
N GLN A 75 1.10 -39.42 18.68
CA GLN A 75 0.11 -40.45 18.39
C GLN A 75 0.72 -41.50 17.48
N ASN A 76 0.55 -42.77 17.87
CA ASN A 76 0.92 -43.89 17.03
C ASN A 76 -0.15 -44.97 17.14
N ILE A 77 -1.06 -44.99 16.18
CA ILE A 77 -2.12 -45.97 16.08
C ILE A 77 -1.84 -46.87 14.88
N GLY A 78 -1.38 -48.10 15.12
CA GLY A 78 -1.01 -49.03 14.06
C GLY A 78 0.17 -48.52 13.17
N GLY A 79 1.09 -47.74 13.73
CA GLY A 79 2.23 -47.16 12.99
C GLY A 79 1.95 -45.86 12.27
N LYS A 80 0.75 -45.29 12.38
CA LYS A 80 0.36 -44.02 11.74
C LYS A 80 -0.38 -43.12 12.76
N PRO A 81 -0.06 -41.81 12.84
CA PRO A 81 1.11 -41.17 12.26
C PRO A 81 2.41 -41.69 12.90
N SER A 82 3.52 -41.58 12.16
CA SER A 82 4.84 -41.98 12.65
C SER A 82 5.39 -40.96 13.66
N PHE A 83 6.25 -41.39 14.59
CA PHE A 83 7.00 -40.49 15.47
C PHE A 83 8.06 -39.63 14.73
N SER A 84 8.24 -39.83 13.43
CA SER A 84 9.18 -39.05 12.60
C SER A 84 8.43 -37.97 11.84
N TRP A 85 8.82 -36.70 12.06
CA TRP A 85 8.24 -35.55 11.34
C TRP A 85 8.39 -35.68 9.82
N ILE A 86 9.55 -36.16 9.34
CA ILE A 86 9.83 -36.31 7.92
C ILE A 86 8.90 -37.36 7.27
N ARG A 87 8.61 -38.47 7.95
CA ARG A 87 7.71 -39.50 7.42
C ARG A 87 6.27 -39.00 7.35
N ASN A 88 5.88 -38.08 8.23
CA ASN A 88 4.55 -37.48 8.27
C ASN A 88 4.46 -36.20 7.38
N LEU A 89 5.55 -35.76 6.81
CA LEU A 89 5.60 -34.53 6.01
C LEU A 89 4.52 -34.44 4.92
N PRO A 90 4.18 -35.52 4.17
CA PRO A 90 3.10 -35.45 3.20
C PRO A 90 1.75 -35.03 3.79
N SER A 91 1.47 -35.43 5.02
CA SER A 91 0.24 -35.05 5.77
C SER A 91 0.30 -33.61 6.29
N PHE A 92 1.48 -33.07 6.49
CA PHE A 92 1.68 -31.71 7.02
C PHE A 92 1.75 -30.65 5.94
N ILE A 93 2.04 -31.03 4.67
CA ILE A 93 2.14 -30.11 3.54
C ILE A 93 0.91 -29.17 3.43
N PRO A 94 -0.35 -29.66 3.50
CA PRO A 94 -1.52 -28.78 3.43
C PRO A 94 -1.51 -27.72 4.53
N VAL A 95 -1.23 -28.12 5.77
CA VAL A 95 -1.20 -27.20 6.93
C VAL A 95 -0.08 -26.17 6.80
N ILE A 96 1.11 -26.61 6.37
CA ILE A 96 2.27 -25.73 6.18
C ILE A 96 1.97 -24.70 5.07
N PHE A 97 1.37 -25.14 3.97
CA PHE A 97 0.99 -24.28 2.87
C PHE A 97 -0.07 -23.26 3.28
N GLU A 98 -1.12 -23.71 3.98
CA GLU A 98 -2.20 -22.85 4.45
C GLU A 98 -1.71 -21.75 5.40
N LEU A 99 -0.91 -22.12 6.40
CA LEU A 99 -0.32 -21.15 7.32
C LEU A 99 0.64 -20.19 6.64
N SER A 100 1.42 -20.64 5.66
CA SER A 100 2.31 -19.77 4.90
C SER A 100 1.52 -18.69 4.15
N ILE A 101 0.43 -19.07 3.48
CA ILE A 101 -0.45 -18.12 2.78
C ILE A 101 -1.18 -17.21 3.78
N PHE A 102 -1.67 -17.78 4.87
CA PHE A 102 -2.37 -17.02 5.91
C PHE A 102 -1.51 -15.86 6.43
N PHE A 103 -0.28 -16.14 6.85
CA PHE A 103 0.62 -15.11 7.37
C PHE A 103 1.03 -14.11 6.28
N SER A 104 1.32 -14.60 5.07
CA SER A 104 1.65 -13.73 3.93
C SER A 104 0.53 -12.74 3.63
N ALA A 105 -0.70 -13.21 3.50
CA ALA A 105 -1.84 -12.38 3.13
C ALA A 105 -2.20 -11.38 4.24
N HIS A 106 -2.33 -11.84 5.49
CA HIS A 106 -2.77 -11.00 6.59
C HIS A 106 -1.73 -9.93 6.96
N PHE A 107 -0.47 -10.30 7.08
CA PHE A 107 0.57 -9.32 7.41
C PHE A 107 0.84 -8.34 6.27
N MET A 108 0.71 -8.78 5.01
CA MET A 108 0.77 -7.86 3.89
C MET A 108 -0.38 -6.86 3.93
N CYS A 109 -1.60 -7.33 4.17
CA CYS A 109 -2.78 -6.47 4.31
C CYS A 109 -2.61 -5.45 5.45
N ILE A 110 -2.20 -5.91 6.63
CA ILE A 110 -1.96 -5.03 7.78
C ILE A 110 -0.88 -4.00 7.45
N THR A 111 0.25 -4.43 6.87
CA THR A 111 1.33 -3.52 6.47
C THR A 111 0.84 -2.47 5.46
N TYR A 112 0.04 -2.88 4.48
CA TYR A 112 -0.56 -1.98 3.51
C TYR A 112 -1.47 -0.95 4.18
N LEU A 113 -2.37 -1.38 5.06
CA LEU A 113 -3.26 -0.49 5.80
C LEU A 113 -2.49 0.53 6.67
N ILE A 114 -1.42 0.08 7.32
CA ILE A 114 -0.56 0.96 8.12
C ILE A 114 0.15 1.98 7.23
N GLN A 115 0.72 1.56 6.09
CA GLN A 115 1.41 2.45 5.16
C GLN A 115 0.45 3.48 4.54
N CYS A 116 -0.75 3.06 4.18
CA CYS A 116 -1.80 3.96 3.68
C CYS A 116 -2.48 4.77 4.79
N ARG A 117 -2.15 4.51 6.06
CA ARG A 117 -2.76 5.15 7.23
C ARG A 117 -4.27 4.92 7.32
N LEU A 118 -4.74 3.77 6.84
CA LEU A 118 -6.14 3.35 6.83
C LEU A 118 -6.43 2.45 8.05
N PHE A 119 -6.44 3.00 9.24
CA PHE A 119 -6.77 2.26 10.46
C PHE A 119 -7.87 2.97 11.27
N PRO A 120 -8.62 2.25 12.10
CA PRO A 120 -9.74 2.79 12.84
C PRO A 120 -9.36 4.02 13.68
N GLY A 121 -10.22 5.05 13.68
CA GLY A 121 -10.03 6.29 14.44
C GLY A 121 -9.20 7.35 13.73
N ARG A 122 -8.68 7.11 12.53
CA ARG A 122 -7.93 8.12 11.79
C ARG A 122 -8.82 8.94 10.86
N MET A 123 -8.62 10.25 10.87
CA MET A 123 -9.29 11.15 9.92
C MET A 123 -8.81 10.88 8.49
N PRO A 124 -9.71 10.91 7.48
CA PRO A 124 -9.33 10.76 6.09
C PRO A 124 -8.36 11.86 5.67
N LYS A 125 -7.36 11.48 4.89
CA LYS A 125 -6.33 12.41 4.41
C LYS A 125 -6.78 13.19 3.17
N ASN A 126 -7.89 12.76 2.55
CA ASN A 126 -8.42 13.40 1.35
C ASN A 126 -8.85 14.84 1.64
N PRO A 127 -8.24 15.85 1.00
CA PRO A 127 -8.53 17.25 1.26
C PRO A 127 -9.84 17.74 0.63
N ASP A 128 -10.34 17.03 -0.40
CA ASP A 128 -11.57 17.40 -1.13
C ASP A 128 -12.33 16.14 -1.55
N PRO A 129 -13.61 16.00 -1.16
CA PRO A 129 -14.44 14.83 -1.53
C PRO A 129 -14.56 14.59 -3.03
N ARG A 130 -14.50 15.65 -3.85
CA ARG A 130 -14.59 15.56 -5.32
C ARG A 130 -13.48 14.73 -5.96
N THR A 131 -12.36 14.56 -5.28
CA THR A 131 -11.25 13.71 -5.75
C THR A 131 -11.51 12.22 -5.64
N THR A 132 -12.59 11.81 -4.99
CA THR A 132 -13.08 10.42 -5.00
C THR A 132 -14.09 10.15 -6.10
N ASP A 133 -14.59 11.19 -6.78
CA ASP A 133 -15.61 11.11 -7.83
C ASP A 133 -14.97 11.30 -9.22
N ASP A 134 -14.72 12.52 -9.62
CA ASP A 134 -14.29 12.84 -11.00
C ASP A 134 -13.12 13.84 -11.08
N MET A 135 -12.69 14.42 -9.96
CA MET A 135 -11.68 15.48 -9.97
C MET A 135 -10.30 15.02 -9.51
N PHE A 136 -9.31 15.70 -10.05
CA PHE A 136 -7.89 15.51 -9.72
C PHE A 136 -7.38 16.71 -8.93
N LEU A 137 -6.54 16.47 -7.92
CA LEU A 137 -6.01 17.54 -7.10
C LEU A 137 -4.50 17.41 -6.97
N ILE A 138 -3.80 18.53 -7.15
CA ILE A 138 -2.37 18.67 -6.84
C ILE A 138 -2.24 19.53 -5.59
N GLU A 139 -1.47 19.04 -4.62
CA GLU A 139 -1.08 19.79 -3.44
C GLU A 139 0.40 20.14 -3.52
N ILE A 140 0.70 21.45 -3.49
CA ILE A 140 2.07 21.97 -3.63
C ILE A 140 2.46 22.68 -2.33
N TYR A 141 3.63 22.31 -1.80
CA TYR A 141 4.19 22.99 -0.64
C TYR A 141 4.81 24.33 -1.06
N THR A 142 4.33 25.43 -0.49
CA THR A 142 4.92 26.75 -0.67
C THR A 142 5.00 27.49 0.67
N LYS A 143 6.08 28.24 0.85
CA LYS A 143 6.30 29.05 2.07
C LYS A 143 5.67 30.44 1.98
N LYS A 144 5.27 30.91 0.82
CA LYS A 144 4.65 32.22 0.56
C LYS A 144 3.45 32.06 -0.38
N ASN A 145 2.52 33.03 -0.31
CA ASN A 145 1.50 33.20 -1.35
C ASN A 145 2.19 33.51 -2.67
N ASP A 146 2.39 32.46 -3.47
CA ASP A 146 3.08 32.57 -4.74
C ASP A 146 2.07 32.81 -5.87
N GLU A 147 1.74 34.09 -6.11
CA GLU A 147 0.81 34.49 -7.17
C GLU A 147 1.27 34.00 -8.56
N LYS A 148 2.59 33.87 -8.77
CA LYS A 148 3.14 33.34 -10.01
C LYS A 148 2.74 31.88 -10.18
N LEU A 149 2.84 31.07 -9.12
CA LEU A 149 2.44 29.68 -9.15
C LEU A 149 0.93 29.54 -9.41
N MET A 150 0.09 30.34 -8.75
CA MET A 150 -1.35 30.32 -8.99
C MET A 150 -1.70 30.67 -10.42
N ASN A 151 -1.03 31.65 -11.01
CA ASN A 151 -1.25 32.03 -12.41
C ASN A 151 -0.79 30.93 -13.39
N ILE A 152 0.30 30.23 -13.09
CA ILE A 152 0.77 29.09 -13.89
C ILE A 152 -0.27 27.94 -13.81
N LEU A 153 -0.77 27.62 -12.63
CA LEU A 153 -1.77 26.56 -12.43
C LEU A 153 -3.06 26.86 -13.20
N LYS A 154 -3.57 28.10 -13.11
CA LYS A 154 -4.77 28.55 -13.86
C LYS A 154 -4.56 28.51 -15.36
N LYS A 155 -3.40 28.96 -15.87
CA LYS A 155 -3.07 28.90 -17.30
C LYS A 155 -3.00 27.48 -17.84
N ASN A 156 -2.61 26.51 -16.99
CA ASN A 156 -2.53 25.10 -17.36
C ASN A 156 -3.85 24.34 -17.12
N GLY A 157 -4.97 25.03 -16.93
CA GLY A 157 -6.30 24.44 -16.90
C GLY A 157 -6.78 24.02 -15.49
N ALA A 158 -6.23 24.58 -14.43
CA ALA A 158 -6.80 24.39 -13.10
C ALA A 158 -8.13 25.13 -13.00
N ILE A 159 -9.20 24.42 -12.60
CA ILE A 159 -10.54 24.97 -12.42
C ILE A 159 -10.60 25.85 -11.17
N GLU A 160 -10.03 25.34 -10.09
CA GLU A 160 -9.96 26.05 -8.81
C GLU A 160 -8.53 25.98 -8.26
N VAL A 161 -8.08 27.10 -7.69
CA VAL A 161 -6.80 27.17 -6.98
C VAL A 161 -7.05 27.80 -5.61
N LEU A 162 -6.85 26.99 -4.56
CA LEU A 162 -7.11 27.36 -3.17
C LEU A 162 -5.81 27.41 -2.38
N ILE A 163 -5.70 28.38 -1.48
CA ILE A 163 -4.61 28.46 -0.50
C ILE A 163 -5.14 27.93 0.82
N THR A 164 -4.55 26.87 1.31
CA THR A 164 -4.89 26.31 2.63
C THR A 164 -3.74 26.59 3.59
N LYS A 165 -4.04 27.30 4.66
CA LYS A 165 -3.15 27.42 5.82
C LYS A 165 -3.38 26.20 6.70
N ASN A 166 -2.34 25.46 7.03
CA ASN A 166 -2.38 24.53 8.16
C ASN A 166 -2.17 25.31 9.43
#